data_ad010922e30ed554f34ff255a264432a
#
_entry.id   ad010922e30ed554f34ff255a264432a
#
_cell.length_a   1.000
_cell.length_b   1.000
_cell.length_c   1.000
_cell.angle_alpha   90.00
_cell.angle_beta   90.00
_cell.angle_gamma   90.00
#
_symmetry.space_group_name_H-M   'P 1'
#
loop_
_entity.id
_entity.type
_entity.pdbx_description
1 polymer ?
#
loop_
_entity_poly.entity_id
_entity_poly.type
_entity_poly.pdbx_seq_one_letter_code
_entity_poly.pdbx_strand_id
1 'polypeptide(L)'
;MNEEPRMYSLDRVAERLGLHVRTVRAYVRTGRLKAIRIGKQYRVAREELEAIVGASNTRDAVARRRRAEVSSVVQMDAVTENTALRVADHLRSAVNTPRADGSALRVETIYDPGHAHLKVIVIGSLSAAANIFGQLGAILDA
;
A
#
# COMPACT_ATOMS: atom_id res chain seq x y z
N MET A 1 38.80 -1.45 -22.18
CA MET A 1 38.01 -1.44 -20.93
C MET A 1 37.48 -0.03 -20.71
N ASN A 2 36.19 0.15 -20.83
CA ASN A 2 35.54 1.41 -20.48
C ASN A 2 35.33 1.40 -18.98
N GLU A 3 36.24 2.08 -18.24
CA GLU A 3 35.93 2.41 -16.86
C GLU A 3 34.72 3.33 -16.82
N GLU A 4 33.64 2.86 -16.25
CA GLU A 4 32.49 3.72 -16.00
C GLU A 4 32.90 4.87 -15.06
N PRO A 5 32.46 6.10 -15.35
CA PRO A 5 32.84 7.23 -14.53
C PRO A 5 32.39 7.05 -13.09
N ARG A 6 33.24 7.43 -12.13
CA ARG A 6 32.90 7.38 -10.70
C ARG A 6 31.89 8.42 -10.28
N MET A 7 31.67 9.42 -11.11
CA MET A 7 30.73 10.52 -10.86
C MET A 7 29.92 10.85 -12.12
N TYR A 8 28.67 11.12 -11.95
CA TYR A 8 27.72 11.39 -13.02
C TYR A 8 27.16 12.81 -12.92
N SER A 9 26.94 13.46 -14.08
CA SER A 9 26.17 14.70 -14.15
C SER A 9 24.69 14.43 -13.87
N LEU A 10 23.92 15.47 -13.50
CA LEU A 10 22.49 15.33 -13.28
C LEU A 10 21.75 14.89 -14.55
N ASP A 11 22.21 15.33 -15.72
CA ASP A 11 21.63 14.90 -17.00
C ASP A 11 21.83 13.40 -17.24
N ARG A 12 23.00 12.89 -16.91
CA ARG A 12 23.33 11.46 -17.02
C ARG A 12 22.53 10.63 -16.03
N VAL A 13 22.34 11.13 -14.82
CA VAL A 13 21.49 10.51 -13.80
C VAL A 13 20.05 10.45 -14.28
N ALA A 14 19.52 11.54 -14.82
CA ALA A 14 18.16 11.59 -15.38
C ALA A 14 17.96 10.56 -16.49
N GLU A 15 18.92 10.45 -17.41
CA GLU A 15 18.93 9.47 -18.49
C GLU A 15 18.89 8.02 -17.95
N ARG A 16 19.76 7.72 -16.98
CA ARG A 16 19.81 6.37 -16.37
C ARG A 16 18.58 6.00 -15.56
N LEU A 17 17.94 6.97 -14.91
CA LEU A 17 16.73 6.75 -14.13
C LEU A 17 15.45 6.84 -14.97
N GLY A 18 15.52 7.24 -16.23
CA GLY A 18 14.36 7.47 -17.07
C GLY A 18 13.49 8.62 -16.57
N LEU A 19 14.10 9.62 -15.92
CA LEU A 19 13.43 10.78 -15.35
C LEU A 19 13.83 12.06 -16.09
N HIS A 20 13.01 13.10 -15.95
CA HIS A 20 13.36 14.43 -16.42
C HIS A 20 14.42 15.03 -15.47
N VAL A 21 15.40 15.78 -16.02
CA VAL A 21 16.47 16.41 -15.24
C VAL A 21 15.92 17.33 -14.14
N ARG A 22 14.79 17.97 -14.35
CA ARG A 22 14.08 18.77 -13.35
C ARG A 22 13.71 17.96 -12.11
N THR A 23 13.26 16.73 -12.30
CA THR A 23 12.94 15.79 -11.21
C THR A 23 14.20 15.41 -10.44
N VAL A 24 15.30 15.14 -11.13
CA VAL A 24 16.59 14.85 -10.49
C VAL A 24 17.09 16.03 -9.67
N ARG A 25 16.97 17.25 -10.18
CA ARG A 25 17.29 18.47 -9.43
C ARG A 25 16.43 18.61 -8.17
N ALA A 26 15.16 18.29 -8.25
CA ALA A 26 14.28 18.29 -7.10
C ALA A 26 14.72 17.25 -6.05
N TYR A 27 15.18 16.08 -6.46
CA TYR A 27 15.70 15.05 -5.55
C TYR A 27 16.98 15.50 -4.84
N VAL A 28 17.88 16.21 -5.53
CA VAL A 28 19.06 16.81 -4.92
C VAL A 28 18.66 17.88 -3.89
N ARG A 29 17.76 18.77 -4.27
CA ARG A 29 17.30 19.86 -3.40
C ARG A 29 16.60 19.36 -2.13
N THR A 30 15.81 18.30 -2.23
CA THR A 30 15.06 17.70 -1.10
C THR A 30 15.86 16.68 -0.30
N GLY A 31 17.12 16.43 -0.64
CA GLY A 31 17.99 15.49 0.05
C GLY A 31 17.73 14.01 -0.26
N ARG A 32 16.87 13.69 -1.23
CA ARG A 32 16.62 12.29 -1.67
C ARG A 32 17.80 11.71 -2.45
N LEU A 33 18.57 12.56 -3.09
CA LEU A 33 19.78 12.21 -3.83
C LEU A 33 20.92 13.09 -3.35
N LYS A 34 21.97 12.47 -2.83
CA LYS A 34 23.19 13.20 -2.44
C LYS A 34 24.01 13.55 -3.68
N ALA A 35 24.30 14.83 -3.83
CA ALA A 35 25.15 15.34 -4.89
C ALA A 35 26.24 16.25 -4.31
N ILE A 36 27.38 16.25 -4.96
CA ILE A 36 28.51 17.11 -4.64
C ILE A 36 28.56 18.21 -5.68
N ARG A 37 28.70 19.47 -5.23
CA ARG A 37 28.90 20.61 -6.11
C ARG A 37 30.37 20.78 -6.43
N ILE A 38 30.72 20.64 -7.71
CA ILE A 38 32.06 20.86 -8.22
C ILE A 38 31.99 22.08 -9.17
N GLY A 39 32.51 23.21 -8.71
CA GLY A 39 32.36 24.45 -9.44
C GLY A 39 30.90 24.90 -9.53
N LYS A 40 30.38 25.05 -10.74
CA LYS A 40 28.98 25.42 -11.02
C LYS A 40 28.03 24.22 -11.27
N GLN A 41 28.56 23.00 -11.21
CA GLN A 41 27.84 21.80 -11.58
C GLN A 41 27.71 20.82 -10.39
N TYR A 42 26.58 20.14 -10.33
CA TYR A 42 26.37 19.04 -9.41
C TYR A 42 26.85 17.73 -10.02
N ARG A 43 27.48 16.91 -9.19
CA ARG A 43 27.93 15.56 -9.54
C ARG A 43 27.37 14.56 -8.51
N VAL A 44 26.95 13.43 -9.00
CA VAL A 44 26.42 12.33 -8.19
C VAL A 44 27.42 11.18 -8.23
N ALA A 45 27.82 10.69 -7.05
CA ALA A 45 28.69 9.55 -6.96
C ALA A 45 27.96 8.28 -7.48
N ARG A 46 28.74 7.37 -8.06
CA ARG A 46 28.20 6.09 -8.58
C ARG A 46 27.44 5.32 -7.52
N GLU A 47 27.95 5.26 -6.31
CA GLU A 47 27.36 4.55 -5.18
C GLU A 47 25.98 5.12 -4.81
N GLU A 48 25.81 6.44 -4.87
CA GLU A 48 24.54 7.12 -4.62
C GLU A 48 23.50 6.79 -5.71
N LEU A 49 23.93 6.76 -6.95
CA LEU A 49 23.06 6.37 -8.07
C LEU A 49 22.64 4.90 -7.97
N GLU A 50 23.57 4.00 -7.66
CA GLU A 50 23.28 2.56 -7.48
C GLU A 50 22.34 2.33 -6.30
N ALA A 51 22.48 3.07 -5.20
CA ALA A 51 21.57 2.99 -4.06
C ALA A 51 20.13 3.38 -4.43
N ILE A 52 19.94 4.42 -5.24
CA ILE A 52 18.61 4.84 -5.72
C ILE A 52 18.02 3.82 -6.69
N VAL A 53 18.81 3.31 -7.62
CA VAL A 53 18.38 2.26 -8.56
C VAL A 53 18.00 1.00 -7.78
N GLY A 54 18.77 0.62 -6.79
CA GLY A 54 18.45 -0.51 -5.90
C GLY A 54 17.14 -0.30 -5.13
N ALA A 55 16.94 0.89 -4.56
CA ALA A 55 15.71 1.25 -3.86
C ALA A 55 14.50 1.28 -4.80
N SER A 56 14.66 1.78 -6.02
CA SER A 56 13.61 1.77 -7.05
C SER A 56 13.27 0.34 -7.47
N ASN A 57 14.28 -0.50 -7.69
CA ASN A 57 14.08 -1.91 -8.01
C ASN A 57 13.37 -2.65 -6.87
N THR A 58 13.67 -2.31 -5.63
CA THR A 58 12.99 -2.88 -4.47
C THR A 58 11.53 -2.43 -4.40
N ARG A 59 11.25 -1.16 -4.69
CA ARG A 59 9.87 -0.64 -4.78
C ARG A 59 9.10 -1.29 -5.93
N ASP A 60 9.72 -1.44 -7.08
CA ASP A 60 9.14 -2.13 -8.23
C ASP A 60 8.94 -3.63 -7.95
N ALA A 61 9.84 -4.27 -7.23
CA ALA A 61 9.70 -5.64 -6.77
C ALA A 61 8.56 -5.79 -5.77
N VAL A 62 8.38 -4.81 -4.86
CA VAL A 62 7.22 -4.75 -3.95
C VAL A 62 5.93 -4.49 -4.73
N ALA A 63 5.96 -3.61 -5.73
CA ALA A 63 4.81 -3.34 -6.60
C ALA A 63 4.44 -4.55 -7.47
N ARG A 64 5.41 -5.39 -7.82
CA ARG A 64 5.21 -6.66 -8.56
C ARG A 64 4.83 -7.83 -7.66
N ARG A 65 4.81 -7.67 -6.34
CA ARG A 65 4.24 -8.69 -5.46
C ARG A 65 2.81 -8.95 -5.91
N ARG A 66 2.50 -10.22 -6.09
CA ARG A 66 1.15 -10.65 -6.45
C ARG A 66 0.18 -10.01 -5.46
N ARG A 67 -0.66 -9.13 -5.97
CA ARG A 67 -1.77 -8.57 -5.19
C ARG A 67 -2.93 -9.50 -5.37
N ALA A 68 -3.42 -10.02 -4.27
CA ALA A 68 -4.68 -10.74 -4.24
C ALA A 68 -5.69 -9.89 -3.49
N GLU A 69 -6.88 -9.76 -4.05
CA GLU A 69 -8.01 -9.07 -3.43
C GLU A 69 -9.15 -10.05 -3.28
N VAL A 70 -9.82 -9.98 -2.14
CA VAL A 70 -11.04 -10.72 -1.87
C VAL A 70 -12.22 -9.78 -2.02
N SER A 71 -13.21 -10.20 -2.80
CA SER A 71 -14.55 -9.62 -2.82
C SER A 71 -15.52 -10.70 -2.39
N SER A 72 -16.15 -10.55 -1.26
CA SER A 72 -17.02 -11.57 -0.69
C SER A 72 -18.30 -10.97 -0.12
N VAL A 73 -19.33 -11.78 -0.09
CA VAL A 73 -20.61 -11.49 0.54
C VAL A 73 -20.89 -12.58 1.56
N VAL A 74 -20.97 -12.19 2.83
CA VAL A 74 -21.39 -13.10 3.92
C VAL A 74 -22.86 -12.84 4.18
N GLN A 75 -23.65 -13.88 4.14
CA GLN A 75 -25.09 -13.82 4.42
C GLN A 75 -25.39 -14.60 5.71
N MET A 76 -26.15 -13.98 6.60
CA MET A 76 -26.48 -14.53 7.90
C MET A 76 -28.00 -14.44 8.12
N ASP A 77 -28.62 -15.57 8.40
CA ASP A 77 -30.03 -15.66 8.72
C ASP A 77 -30.27 -15.64 10.22
N ALA A 78 -31.49 -15.39 10.62
CA ALA A 78 -31.90 -15.34 12.02
C ALA A 78 -31.11 -14.36 12.89
N VAL A 79 -30.70 -13.24 12.33
CA VAL A 79 -29.97 -12.19 13.01
C VAL A 79 -30.94 -11.17 13.58
N THR A 80 -30.89 -10.93 14.90
CA THR A 80 -31.68 -9.88 15.53
C THR A 80 -31.12 -8.49 15.18
N GLU A 81 -31.93 -7.45 15.28
CA GLU A 81 -31.51 -6.08 15.05
C GLU A 81 -30.33 -5.69 15.98
N ASN A 82 -30.40 -6.08 17.24
CA ASN A 82 -29.33 -5.81 18.21
C ASN A 82 -28.02 -6.49 17.80
N THR A 83 -28.07 -7.72 17.34
CA THR A 83 -26.88 -8.41 16.84
C THR A 83 -26.35 -7.77 15.57
N ALA A 84 -27.22 -7.33 14.66
CA ALA A 84 -26.81 -6.63 13.45
C ALA A 84 -26.10 -5.29 13.78
N LEU A 85 -26.59 -4.52 14.74
CA LEU A 85 -25.95 -3.28 15.19
C LEU A 85 -24.57 -3.57 15.82
N ARG A 86 -24.47 -4.59 16.66
CA ARG A 86 -23.17 -4.99 17.26
C ARG A 86 -22.15 -5.38 16.20
N VAL A 87 -22.56 -6.14 15.21
CA VAL A 87 -21.71 -6.53 14.07
C VAL A 87 -21.26 -5.29 13.30
N ALA A 88 -22.19 -4.41 12.96
CA ALA A 88 -21.89 -3.18 12.21
C ALA A 88 -20.89 -2.28 12.94
N ASP A 89 -21.05 -2.07 14.24
CA ASP A 89 -20.16 -1.26 15.05
C ASP A 89 -18.77 -1.89 15.17
N HIS A 90 -18.70 -3.20 15.37
CA HIS A 90 -17.45 -3.94 15.45
C HIS A 90 -16.66 -3.85 14.14
N LEU A 91 -17.32 -4.08 13.01
CA LEU A 91 -16.70 -4.02 11.70
C LEU A 91 -16.26 -2.60 11.31
N ARG A 92 -17.02 -1.59 11.72
CA ARG A 92 -16.62 -0.18 11.52
C ARG A 92 -15.33 0.14 12.24
N SER A 93 -15.16 -0.32 13.45
CA SER A 93 -13.92 -0.18 14.23
C SER A 93 -12.76 -0.89 13.53
N ALA A 94 -12.96 -2.08 13.00
CA ALA A 94 -11.95 -2.83 12.27
C ALA A 94 -11.50 -2.14 10.98
N VAL A 95 -12.42 -1.51 10.25
CA VAL A 95 -12.11 -0.72 9.04
C VAL A 95 -11.27 0.50 9.35
N ASN A 96 -11.57 1.19 10.45
CA ASN A 96 -10.90 2.42 10.85
C ASN A 96 -9.52 2.16 11.51
N THR A 97 -9.18 0.92 11.83
CA THR A 97 -7.87 0.58 12.38
C THR A 97 -6.81 0.58 11.28
N PRO A 98 -5.72 1.37 11.45
CA PRO A 98 -4.62 1.36 10.48
C PRO A 98 -4.00 -0.03 10.34
N ARG A 99 -3.67 -0.41 9.10
CA ARG A 99 -3.00 -1.69 8.79
C ARG A 99 -1.53 -1.48 8.51
N ALA A 100 -0.70 -2.37 9.04
CA ALA A 100 0.73 -2.31 8.87
C ALA A 100 1.17 -2.43 7.41
N ASP A 101 0.41 -3.14 6.58
CA ASP A 101 0.66 -3.34 5.15
C ASP A 101 0.10 -2.22 4.25
N GLY A 102 -0.58 -1.23 4.84
CA GLY A 102 -1.22 -0.13 4.09
C GLY A 102 -2.36 -0.57 3.17
N SER A 103 -2.86 -1.80 3.32
CA SER A 103 -3.95 -2.32 2.50
C SER A 103 -5.28 -1.63 2.80
N ALA A 104 -6.07 -1.42 1.76
CA ALA A 104 -7.44 -0.94 1.91
C ALA A 104 -8.36 -2.09 2.32
N LEU A 105 -9.31 -1.80 3.20
CA LEU A 105 -10.41 -2.69 3.55
C LEU A 105 -11.71 -1.90 3.46
N ARG A 106 -12.65 -2.45 2.72
CA ARG A 106 -14.00 -1.92 2.62
C ARG A 106 -14.98 -2.94 3.13
N VAL A 107 -15.84 -2.54 4.05
CA VAL A 107 -16.89 -3.39 4.61
C VAL A 107 -18.20 -2.61 4.59
N GLU A 108 -19.24 -3.23 4.06
CA GLU A 108 -20.60 -2.71 4.08
C GLU A 108 -21.53 -3.73 4.73
N THR A 109 -22.46 -3.24 5.53
CA THR A 109 -23.48 -4.08 6.19
C THR A 109 -24.87 -3.65 5.74
N ILE A 110 -25.68 -4.61 5.37
CA ILE A 110 -27.07 -4.41 4.97
C ILE A 110 -27.94 -5.33 5.82
N TYR A 111 -28.83 -4.76 6.63
CA TYR A 111 -29.73 -5.53 7.47
C TYR A 111 -31.17 -5.39 6.98
N ASP A 112 -31.85 -6.53 6.82
CA ASP A 112 -33.27 -6.62 6.50
C ASP A 112 -34.02 -7.13 7.74
N PRO A 113 -34.70 -6.23 8.49
CA PRO A 113 -35.44 -6.61 9.69
C PRO A 113 -36.64 -7.49 9.38
N GLY A 114 -37.26 -7.37 8.19
CA GLY A 114 -38.41 -8.15 7.79
C GLY A 114 -38.12 -9.64 7.64
N HIS A 115 -36.86 -9.98 7.29
CA HIS A 115 -36.40 -11.36 7.12
C HIS A 115 -35.35 -11.77 8.16
N ALA A 116 -35.04 -10.90 9.13
CA ALA A 116 -33.95 -11.11 10.10
C ALA A 116 -32.63 -11.54 9.43
N HIS A 117 -32.32 -10.89 8.32
CA HIS A 117 -31.21 -11.24 7.44
C HIS A 117 -30.16 -10.13 7.43
N LEU A 118 -28.90 -10.48 7.70
CA LEU A 118 -27.77 -9.56 7.61
C LEU A 118 -26.83 -10.00 6.49
N LYS A 119 -26.49 -9.03 5.64
CA LYS A 119 -25.51 -9.21 4.57
C LYS A 119 -24.30 -8.34 4.88
N VAL A 120 -23.11 -8.90 4.80
CA VAL A 120 -21.83 -8.21 4.98
C VAL A 120 -21.02 -8.36 3.70
N ILE A 121 -20.67 -7.22 3.08
CA ILE A 121 -19.82 -7.17 1.90
C ILE A 121 -18.42 -6.82 2.36
N VAL A 122 -17.42 -7.63 2.01
CA VAL A 122 -16.03 -7.45 2.39
C VAL A 122 -15.16 -7.40 1.14
N ILE A 123 -14.43 -6.30 0.97
CA ILE A 123 -13.47 -6.11 -0.13
C ILE A 123 -12.13 -5.69 0.47
N GLY A 124 -11.09 -6.47 0.23
CA GLY A 124 -9.78 -6.15 0.76
C GLY A 124 -8.73 -7.22 0.48
N SER A 125 -7.58 -7.10 1.12
CA SER A 125 -6.51 -8.09 1.01
C SER A 125 -6.93 -9.43 1.64
N LEU A 126 -6.23 -10.51 1.28
CA LEU A 126 -6.48 -11.83 1.86
C LEU A 126 -6.40 -11.83 3.39
N SER A 127 -5.37 -11.20 3.95
CA SER A 127 -5.18 -11.12 5.39
C SER A 127 -6.25 -10.28 6.09
N ALA A 128 -6.63 -9.14 5.51
CA ALA A 128 -7.68 -8.28 6.06
C ALA A 128 -9.04 -8.99 6.03
N ALA A 129 -9.39 -9.63 4.92
CA ALA A 129 -10.63 -10.39 4.80
C ALA A 129 -10.67 -11.59 5.77
N ALA A 130 -9.57 -12.35 5.89
CA ALA A 130 -9.47 -13.46 6.83
C ALA A 130 -9.70 -13.00 8.28
N ASN A 131 -9.14 -11.85 8.66
CA ASN A 131 -9.36 -11.27 9.99
C ASN A 131 -10.84 -10.91 10.22
N ILE A 132 -11.50 -10.30 9.23
CA ILE A 132 -12.94 -9.99 9.31
C ILE A 132 -13.78 -11.27 9.45
N PHE A 133 -13.49 -12.31 8.69
CA PHE A 133 -14.22 -13.56 8.77
C PHE A 133 -14.06 -14.24 10.14
N GLY A 134 -12.85 -14.20 10.71
CA GLY A 134 -12.59 -14.70 12.06
C GLY A 134 -13.39 -13.95 13.12
N GLN A 135 -13.47 -12.63 13.02
CA GLN A 135 -14.25 -11.78 13.93
C GLN A 135 -15.77 -12.06 13.81
N LEU A 136 -16.27 -12.19 12.59
CA LEU A 136 -17.67 -12.57 12.37
C LEU A 136 -18.01 -13.93 12.98
N GLY A 137 -17.15 -14.93 12.80
CA GLY A 137 -17.32 -16.23 13.41
C GLY A 137 -17.39 -16.14 14.94
N ALA A 138 -16.46 -15.39 15.56
CA ALA A 138 -16.46 -15.20 17.02
C ALA A 138 -17.72 -14.51 17.55
N ILE A 139 -18.29 -13.56 16.82
CA ILE A 139 -19.54 -12.88 17.21
C ILE A 139 -20.74 -13.81 17.10
N LEU A 140 -20.77 -14.65 16.07
CA LEU A 140 -21.89 -15.57 15.83
C LEU A 140 -21.88 -16.77 16.79
N ASP A 141 -20.70 -17.19 17.25
CA ASP A 141 -20.55 -18.31 18.19
C ASP A 141 -20.70 -17.88 19.66
N ALA A 142 -20.81 -16.58 19.92
CA ALA A 142 -21.04 -16.02 21.24
C ALA A 142 -22.54 -15.92 21.53
#